data_5d12a989ff0466871b8b8218a34cf176
#
_entry.id   5d12a989ff0466871b8b8218a34cf176
#
_cell.length_a   1.000
_cell.length_b   1.000
_cell.length_c   1.000
_cell.angle_alpha   90.00
_cell.angle_beta   90.00
_cell.angle_gamma   90.00
#
_symmetry.space_group_name_H-M   'P 1'
#
loop_
_entity.id
_entity.type
_entity.pdbx_description
1 polymer ?
#
loop_
_entity_poly.entity_id
_entity_poly.type
_entity_poly.pdbx_seq_one_letter_code
_entity_poly.pdbx_strand_id
1 'polypeptide(L)'
;LTLPKGVPPKGLPAVLLVHGGPWARDYYGYDALAQFLSNRGYAVLQVNFRGSTGYGKAFLNAGNKEWGTGRMQHDLTDAVQEMIRQGIFDPKRVAIMGGSYGGYATLAGVTFTPELYACGVDIVGPSSIITLIRSVPPYWRPTIKIFHARVGNPDDPADAQRLKDQSPLYHVDRIRVPLLIIQGANDPRVKQQESDQIVYALYQKNLPVEYLLAPDEGHGFRQYINRMAMMVAIENFLARHLGGRLQAEVREEIAKRLREITVNPALVKPTQEVAAALSSAPPLTPVLSTSHKSRWLFTIQMTTSQATAQAYHQWEKTANGWRFTEEVQSSIARLRTQDTVEISSTGEMRRYHRTQAGVTINLQVNPNHQLTGTLSAMGQNFPVEKSVPPETPIYPLGSTLIYYIGSLPLSDGYKTEVPLFSLQKQDFAPVQIEVLGTEDIIVAGRTVPCWKVQLKTENTTQQVWISREDKLPYRLSAQVMGASMLGDRIE
;
A
#
# COMPACT_ATOMS: atom_id res chain seq x y z
N LEU A 1 9.85 -3.45 33.76
CA LEU A 1 9.60 -2.02 33.84
C LEU A 1 10.82 -1.33 34.43
N THR A 2 11.39 -0.38 33.68
CA THR A 2 12.50 0.48 34.13
C THR A 2 11.96 1.90 34.33
N LEU A 3 12.16 2.49 35.47
CA LEU A 3 11.63 3.80 35.85
C LEU A 3 12.74 4.85 35.99
N PRO A 4 12.48 6.11 35.65
CA PRO A 4 13.44 7.19 35.85
C PRO A 4 13.74 7.38 37.36
N LYS A 5 15.02 7.38 37.71
CA LYS A 5 15.45 7.50 39.11
C LYS A 5 15.08 8.85 39.72
N GLY A 6 14.51 8.81 40.91
CA GLY A 6 14.15 10.04 41.66
C GLY A 6 12.87 10.74 41.15
N VAL A 7 12.10 10.11 40.26
CA VAL A 7 10.80 10.62 39.76
C VAL A 7 9.70 9.68 40.25
N PRO A 8 8.60 10.20 40.81
CA PRO A 8 7.47 9.36 41.21
C PRO A 8 6.89 8.61 39.98
N PRO A 9 6.54 7.33 40.13
CA PRO A 9 5.99 6.52 39.02
C PRO A 9 4.51 6.83 38.78
N LYS A 10 4.22 8.06 38.41
CA LYS A 10 2.84 8.54 38.20
C LYS A 10 2.76 9.46 36.99
N GLY A 11 1.96 9.07 36.01
CA GLY A 11 1.70 9.86 34.79
C GLY A 11 2.96 10.14 33.97
N LEU A 12 3.87 9.19 33.89
CA LEU A 12 5.15 9.34 33.20
C LEU A 12 4.95 9.21 31.67
N PRO A 13 5.73 9.97 30.88
CA PRO A 13 5.91 9.62 29.50
C PRO A 13 6.59 8.23 29.41
N ALA A 14 6.19 7.42 28.47
CA ALA A 14 6.62 6.02 28.44
C ALA A 14 7.04 5.54 27.05
N VAL A 15 7.92 4.55 27.04
CA VAL A 15 8.34 3.84 25.83
C VAL A 15 8.10 2.35 26.04
N LEU A 16 7.26 1.75 25.21
CA LEU A 16 7.21 0.30 25.05
C LEU A 16 8.37 -0.10 24.15
N LEU A 17 9.38 -0.76 24.70
CA LEU A 17 10.56 -1.23 23.99
C LEU A 17 10.39 -2.71 23.66
N VAL A 18 10.19 -3.02 22.37
CA VAL A 18 9.86 -4.37 21.90
C VAL A 18 11.10 -5.07 21.37
N HIS A 19 11.41 -6.25 21.91
CA HIS A 19 12.55 -7.05 21.44
C HIS A 19 12.35 -7.63 20.05
N GLY A 20 13.45 -7.84 19.34
CA GLY A 20 13.49 -8.50 18.04
C GLY A 20 13.36 -10.04 18.15
N GLY A 21 13.46 -10.68 17.01
CA GLY A 21 13.37 -12.12 16.89
C GLY A 21 12.32 -12.55 15.85
N PRO A 22 11.05 -12.88 16.22
CA PRO A 22 10.42 -12.80 17.54
C PRO A 22 10.84 -13.89 18.53
N TRP A 23 11.47 -14.95 18.06
CA TRP A 23 11.91 -16.10 18.86
C TRP A 23 13.19 -15.77 19.62
N ALA A 24 13.12 -14.77 20.47
CA ALA A 24 14.13 -14.27 21.39
C ALA A 24 13.45 -13.87 22.70
N ARG A 25 14.12 -13.14 23.57
CA ARG A 25 13.52 -12.58 24.78
C ARG A 25 14.34 -11.45 25.36
N ASP A 26 13.72 -10.60 26.17
CA ASP A 26 14.40 -9.72 27.10
C ASP A 26 14.78 -10.48 28.36
N TYR A 27 15.95 -10.14 28.93
CA TYR A 27 16.46 -10.69 30.17
C TYR A 27 16.45 -9.64 31.26
N TYR A 28 16.25 -10.09 32.51
CA TYR A 28 16.45 -9.22 33.65
C TYR A 28 17.91 -8.85 33.76
N GLY A 29 18.20 -7.54 33.89
CA GLY A 29 19.55 -7.04 34.04
C GLY A 29 19.75 -5.67 33.41
N TYR A 30 21.00 -5.32 33.16
CA TYR A 30 21.35 -4.06 32.52
C TYR A 30 21.06 -4.11 31.02
N ASP A 31 20.21 -3.20 30.58
CA ASP A 31 19.95 -2.92 29.18
C ASP A 31 20.30 -1.45 28.88
N ALA A 32 21.29 -1.24 28.01
CA ALA A 32 21.82 0.10 27.75
C ALA A 32 20.77 1.07 27.15
N LEU A 33 19.88 0.56 26.28
CA LEU A 33 18.86 1.37 25.64
C LEU A 33 17.74 1.72 26.64
N ALA A 34 17.28 0.75 27.42
CA ALA A 34 16.30 0.99 28.48
C ALA A 34 16.84 2.00 29.52
N GLN A 35 18.12 1.90 29.91
CA GLN A 35 18.76 2.84 30.82
C GLN A 35 18.91 4.23 30.23
N PHE A 36 19.25 4.33 28.94
CA PHE A 36 19.32 5.60 28.22
C PHE A 36 17.96 6.28 28.20
N LEU A 37 16.91 5.58 27.79
CA LEU A 37 15.55 6.11 27.73
C LEU A 37 15.04 6.54 29.12
N SER A 38 15.30 5.70 30.14
CA SER A 38 14.93 6.01 31.51
C SER A 38 15.68 7.24 32.04
N ASN A 39 16.95 7.40 31.67
CA ASN A 39 17.70 8.62 32.00
C ASN A 39 17.12 9.85 31.32
N ARG A 40 16.47 9.72 30.17
CA ARG A 40 15.76 10.82 29.49
C ARG A 40 14.40 11.14 30.07
N GLY A 41 13.97 10.42 31.10
CA GLY A 41 12.75 10.65 31.86
C GLY A 41 11.57 9.78 31.46
N TYR A 42 11.79 8.75 30.64
CA TYR A 42 10.74 7.83 30.21
C TYR A 42 10.65 6.62 31.13
N ALA A 43 9.44 6.18 31.44
CA ALA A 43 9.22 4.83 31.90
C ALA A 43 9.39 3.88 30.73
N VAL A 44 10.16 2.81 30.88
CA VAL A 44 10.46 1.86 29.81
C VAL A 44 9.87 0.50 30.14
N LEU A 45 8.94 0.03 29.30
CA LEU A 45 8.30 -1.26 29.44
C LEU A 45 8.88 -2.24 28.41
N GLN A 46 9.39 -3.37 28.86
CA GLN A 46 9.84 -4.48 28.03
C GLN A 46 8.97 -5.69 28.33
N VAL A 47 8.38 -6.28 27.29
CA VAL A 47 7.41 -7.36 27.42
C VAL A 47 7.91 -8.59 26.68
N ASN A 48 8.01 -9.71 27.37
CA ASN A 48 8.20 -11.01 26.74
C ASN A 48 6.82 -11.56 26.32
N PHE A 49 6.37 -11.15 25.15
CA PHE A 49 5.08 -11.56 24.56
C PHE A 49 5.13 -13.05 24.16
N ARG A 50 3.95 -13.67 23.98
CA ARG A 50 3.88 -15.06 23.50
C ARG A 50 4.63 -15.21 22.17
N GLY A 51 5.35 -16.33 22.02
CA GLY A 51 6.34 -16.50 20.96
C GLY A 51 7.77 -16.21 21.40
N SER A 52 7.98 -15.52 22.54
CA SER A 52 9.31 -15.36 23.14
C SER A 52 9.85 -16.70 23.64
N THR A 53 11.19 -16.86 23.60
CA THR A 53 11.89 -18.08 24.05
C THR A 53 12.07 -18.12 25.56
N GLY A 54 12.38 -19.29 26.09
CA GLY A 54 12.72 -19.47 27.53
C GLY A 54 11.53 -19.74 28.44
N TYR A 55 10.29 -19.76 27.92
CA TYR A 55 9.06 -20.01 28.68
C TYR A 55 8.38 -21.34 28.29
N GLY A 56 9.10 -22.22 27.62
CA GLY A 56 8.62 -23.53 27.19
C GLY A 56 7.93 -23.51 25.78
N LYS A 57 7.73 -24.72 25.23
CA LYS A 57 7.20 -24.90 23.87
C LYS A 57 5.76 -24.38 23.70
N ALA A 58 4.93 -24.52 24.74
CA ALA A 58 3.55 -24.04 24.69
C ALA A 58 3.48 -22.53 24.48
N PHE A 59 4.27 -21.77 25.24
CA PHE A 59 4.35 -20.32 25.12
C PHE A 59 4.96 -19.88 23.78
N LEU A 60 6.02 -20.55 23.34
CA LEU A 60 6.63 -20.31 22.03
C LEU A 60 5.63 -20.54 20.89
N ASN A 61 4.94 -21.67 20.90
CA ASN A 61 4.00 -22.03 19.83
C ASN A 61 2.70 -21.22 19.87
N ALA A 62 2.35 -20.63 21.02
CA ALA A 62 1.21 -19.73 21.14
C ALA A 62 1.34 -18.45 20.29
N GLY A 63 2.57 -18.12 19.82
CA GLY A 63 2.83 -17.05 18.88
C GLY A 63 2.74 -17.44 17.40
N ASN A 64 2.51 -18.72 17.09
CA ASN A 64 2.46 -19.15 15.67
C ASN A 64 1.27 -18.52 14.96
N LYS A 65 1.54 -17.83 13.82
CA LYS A 65 0.58 -17.12 12.98
C LYS A 65 -0.18 -15.98 13.71
N GLU A 66 0.35 -15.49 14.84
CA GLU A 66 -0.30 -14.50 15.71
C GLU A 66 0.40 -13.12 15.67
N TRP A 67 1.00 -12.78 14.52
CA TRP A 67 1.65 -11.49 14.31
C TRP A 67 0.62 -10.37 14.08
N GLY A 68 1.01 -9.13 14.24
CA GLY A 68 0.27 -7.91 13.87
C GLY A 68 -1.12 -7.77 14.49
N THR A 69 -2.13 -8.32 13.87
CA THR A 69 -3.51 -8.34 14.40
C THR A 69 -3.75 -9.49 15.37
N GLY A 70 -2.74 -10.34 15.59
CA GLY A 70 -2.85 -11.51 16.45
C GLY A 70 -2.43 -11.25 17.88
N ARG A 71 -2.45 -12.33 18.67
CA ARG A 71 -2.27 -12.28 20.12
C ARG A 71 -0.86 -11.86 20.59
N MET A 72 0.16 -11.97 19.73
CA MET A 72 1.49 -11.44 20.06
C MET A 72 1.45 -9.92 20.25
N GLN A 73 0.71 -9.22 19.39
CA GLN A 73 0.54 -7.77 19.49
C GLN A 73 -0.42 -7.40 20.65
N HIS A 74 -1.45 -8.24 20.90
CA HIS A 74 -2.37 -8.03 22.02
C HIS A 74 -1.63 -8.05 23.36
N ASP A 75 -0.67 -8.96 23.56
CA ASP A 75 0.14 -9.00 24.79
C ASP A 75 0.87 -7.68 25.06
N LEU A 76 1.36 -7.01 23.99
CA LEU A 76 2.00 -5.69 24.06
C LEU A 76 0.99 -4.60 24.44
N THR A 77 -0.16 -4.60 23.75
CA THR A 77 -1.26 -3.66 23.97
C THR A 77 -1.78 -3.74 25.40
N ASP A 78 -2.07 -4.95 25.88
CA ASP A 78 -2.59 -5.21 27.23
C ASP A 78 -1.61 -4.75 28.31
N ALA A 79 -0.31 -4.99 28.09
CA ALA A 79 0.72 -4.55 29.03
C ALA A 79 0.80 -3.02 29.15
N VAL A 80 0.68 -2.28 28.05
CA VAL A 80 0.65 -0.81 28.06
C VAL A 80 -0.63 -0.30 28.73
N GLN A 81 -1.77 -0.88 28.41
CA GLN A 81 -3.05 -0.51 29.01
C GLN A 81 -3.06 -0.73 30.52
N GLU A 82 -2.44 -1.82 30.99
CA GLU A 82 -2.30 -2.08 32.42
C GLU A 82 -1.45 -1.02 33.12
N MET A 83 -0.35 -0.57 32.51
CA MET A 83 0.48 0.51 33.08
C MET A 83 -0.27 1.85 33.12
N ILE A 84 -1.11 2.11 32.13
CA ILE A 84 -2.01 3.28 32.11
C ILE A 84 -3.04 3.15 33.23
N ARG A 85 -3.69 1.99 33.35
CA ARG A 85 -4.70 1.71 34.40
C ARG A 85 -4.14 1.87 35.81
N GLN A 86 -2.88 1.49 36.03
CA GLN A 86 -2.16 1.70 37.30
C GLN A 86 -1.76 3.17 37.54
N GLY A 87 -1.97 4.06 36.54
CA GLY A 87 -1.61 5.47 36.62
C GLY A 87 -0.10 5.73 36.52
N ILE A 88 0.69 4.74 36.12
CA ILE A 88 2.14 4.89 35.95
C ILE A 88 2.43 5.65 34.65
N PHE A 89 1.77 5.25 33.54
CA PHE A 89 1.93 5.91 32.26
C PHE A 89 0.89 7.03 32.04
N ASP A 90 1.34 8.11 31.42
CA ASP A 90 0.43 9.10 30.83
C ASP A 90 -0.15 8.56 29.51
N PRO A 91 -1.46 8.34 29.40
CA PRO A 91 -2.05 7.74 28.22
C PRO A 91 -1.86 8.57 26.92
N LYS A 92 -1.47 9.85 27.04
CA LYS A 92 -1.22 10.72 25.89
C LYS A 92 0.25 10.76 25.46
N ARG A 93 1.14 10.12 26.22
CA ARG A 93 2.58 10.20 26.01
C ARG A 93 3.25 8.83 26.06
N VAL A 94 2.74 7.88 25.27
CA VAL A 94 3.30 6.55 25.10
C VAL A 94 3.85 6.41 23.68
N ALA A 95 5.11 6.03 23.55
CA ALA A 95 5.71 5.61 22.30
C ALA A 95 5.87 4.09 22.26
N ILE A 96 5.87 3.53 21.04
CA ILE A 96 6.33 2.17 20.80
C ILE A 96 7.61 2.22 19.97
N MET A 97 8.58 1.39 20.33
CA MET A 97 9.90 1.36 19.71
C MET A 97 10.46 -0.07 19.72
N GLY A 98 11.14 -0.45 18.65
CA GLY A 98 11.83 -1.74 18.64
C GLY A 98 12.69 -1.96 17.41
N GLY A 99 13.48 -3.02 17.44
CA GLY A 99 14.36 -3.42 16.36
C GLY A 99 13.94 -4.74 15.71
N SER A 100 14.10 -4.85 14.37
CA SER A 100 13.78 -6.07 13.62
C SER A 100 12.30 -6.46 13.78
N TYR A 101 11.99 -7.63 14.36
CA TYR A 101 10.60 -7.94 14.73
C TYR A 101 9.98 -6.85 15.62
N GLY A 102 10.74 -6.26 16.54
CA GLY A 102 10.28 -5.13 17.36
C GLY A 102 9.93 -3.89 16.54
N GLY A 103 10.62 -3.66 15.43
CA GLY A 103 10.29 -2.63 14.47
C GLY A 103 8.97 -2.92 13.73
N TYR A 104 8.77 -4.16 13.29
CA TYR A 104 7.48 -4.62 12.78
C TYR A 104 6.36 -4.44 13.83
N ALA A 105 6.60 -4.83 15.09
CA ALA A 105 5.62 -4.64 16.16
C ALA A 105 5.32 -3.15 16.43
N THR A 106 6.30 -2.27 16.23
CA THR A 106 6.11 -0.81 16.26
C THR A 106 5.15 -0.37 15.17
N LEU A 107 5.41 -0.77 13.93
CA LEU A 107 4.52 -0.47 12.80
C LEU A 107 3.12 -1.06 13.02
N ALA A 108 3.02 -2.31 13.49
CA ALA A 108 1.74 -2.95 13.81
C ALA A 108 0.98 -2.21 14.91
N GLY A 109 1.66 -1.77 15.98
CA GLY A 109 1.06 -1.00 17.06
C GLY A 109 0.42 0.30 16.58
N VAL A 110 1.16 1.12 15.84
CA VAL A 110 0.64 2.39 15.32
C VAL A 110 -0.37 2.24 14.19
N THR A 111 -0.47 1.04 13.59
CA THR A 111 -1.46 0.73 12.54
C THR A 111 -2.74 0.17 13.14
N PHE A 112 -2.66 -0.79 14.05
CA PHE A 112 -3.82 -1.55 14.52
C PHE A 112 -4.39 -1.05 15.85
N THR A 113 -3.60 -0.28 16.61
CA THR A 113 -4.03 0.43 17.84
C THR A 113 -3.50 1.87 17.85
N PRO A 114 -3.83 2.69 16.81
CA PRO A 114 -3.24 4.02 16.60
C PRO A 114 -3.53 5.01 17.73
N GLU A 115 -4.60 4.80 18.49
CA GLU A 115 -5.00 5.65 19.62
C GLU A 115 -4.16 5.43 20.88
N LEU A 116 -3.42 4.31 20.95
CA LEU A 116 -2.62 3.97 22.12
C LEU A 116 -1.27 4.67 22.17
N TYR A 117 -0.77 5.11 21.02
CA TYR A 117 0.58 5.65 20.90
C TYR A 117 0.59 7.10 20.39
N ALA A 118 1.51 7.89 20.91
CA ALA A 118 1.77 9.26 20.47
C ALA A 118 2.76 9.31 19.30
N CYS A 119 3.65 8.33 19.20
CA CYS A 119 4.62 8.19 18.11
C CYS A 119 5.23 6.77 18.08
N GLY A 120 5.97 6.44 17.02
CA GLY A 120 6.68 5.17 16.90
C GLY A 120 8.09 5.32 16.34
N VAL A 121 9.01 4.44 16.78
CA VAL A 121 10.38 4.35 16.27
C VAL A 121 10.63 2.92 15.77
N ASP A 122 10.71 2.77 14.47
CA ASP A 122 10.99 1.50 13.80
C ASP A 122 12.47 1.43 13.42
N ILE A 123 13.18 0.43 13.95
CA ILE A 123 14.58 0.18 13.64
C ILE A 123 14.68 -1.14 12.88
N VAL A 124 15.01 -1.07 11.58
CA VAL A 124 15.17 -2.22 10.68
C VAL A 124 14.01 -3.23 10.71
N GLY A 125 12.78 -2.72 10.89
CA GLY A 125 11.58 -3.54 10.95
C GLY A 125 10.96 -3.79 9.58
N PRO A 126 10.46 -5.02 9.31
CA PRO A 126 9.71 -5.26 8.08
C PRO A 126 8.34 -4.61 8.15
N SER A 127 7.94 -3.96 7.07
CA SER A 127 6.63 -3.34 6.93
C SER A 127 5.56 -4.27 6.34
N SER A 128 6.02 -5.34 5.66
CA SER A 128 5.19 -6.40 5.10
C SER A 128 5.77 -7.78 5.36
N ILE A 129 4.97 -8.65 5.94
CA ILE A 129 5.36 -10.06 6.17
C ILE A 129 5.56 -10.78 4.83
N ILE A 130 4.79 -10.42 3.80
CA ILE A 130 4.86 -11.03 2.47
C ILE A 130 6.21 -10.72 1.82
N THR A 131 6.60 -9.45 1.74
CA THR A 131 7.87 -9.05 1.14
C THR A 131 9.06 -9.53 1.97
N LEU A 132 8.94 -9.54 3.29
CA LEU A 132 9.95 -10.13 4.17
C LEU A 132 10.22 -11.60 3.82
N ILE A 133 9.19 -12.46 3.76
CA ILE A 133 9.34 -13.89 3.50
C ILE A 133 9.89 -14.13 2.08
N ARG A 134 9.42 -13.38 1.09
CA ARG A 134 9.91 -13.47 -0.30
C ARG A 134 11.36 -13.01 -0.46
N SER A 135 11.85 -12.11 0.39
CA SER A 135 13.20 -11.58 0.35
C SER A 135 14.23 -12.39 1.17
N VAL A 136 13.83 -13.52 1.76
CA VAL A 136 14.71 -14.38 2.56
C VAL A 136 15.96 -14.77 1.75
N PRO A 137 17.16 -14.48 2.28
CA PRO A 137 18.39 -14.73 1.54
C PRO A 137 18.64 -16.23 1.33
N PRO A 138 19.38 -16.64 0.28
CA PRO A 138 19.59 -18.04 -0.08
C PRO A 138 20.13 -18.92 1.05
N TYR A 139 20.96 -18.37 1.93
CA TYR A 139 21.52 -19.10 3.06
C TYR A 139 20.51 -19.37 4.19
N TRP A 140 19.32 -18.75 4.16
CA TRP A 140 18.20 -19.01 5.07
C TRP A 140 17.15 -19.96 4.46
N ARG A 141 17.25 -20.31 3.20
CA ARG A 141 16.29 -21.22 2.54
C ARG A 141 16.01 -22.52 3.29
N PRO A 142 16.99 -23.17 3.97
CA PRO A 142 16.68 -24.33 4.79
C PRO A 142 15.72 -24.05 5.94
N THR A 143 15.71 -22.82 6.44
CA THR A 143 14.85 -22.38 7.57
C THR A 143 13.50 -21.82 7.10
N ILE A 144 13.27 -21.65 5.81
CA ILE A 144 12.02 -21.07 5.26
C ILE A 144 10.80 -21.90 5.70
N LYS A 145 10.94 -23.21 5.86
CA LYS A 145 9.86 -24.08 6.35
C LYS A 145 9.41 -23.71 7.77
N ILE A 146 10.33 -23.20 8.60
CA ILE A 146 10.01 -22.72 9.96
C ILE A 146 9.20 -21.43 9.85
N PHE A 147 9.56 -20.51 8.95
CA PHE A 147 8.78 -19.31 8.70
C PHE A 147 7.38 -19.66 8.19
N HIS A 148 7.26 -20.57 7.22
CA HIS A 148 5.95 -21.01 6.72
C HIS A 148 5.09 -21.64 7.82
N ALA A 149 5.66 -22.45 8.69
CA ALA A 149 4.93 -23.09 9.78
C ALA A 149 4.52 -22.10 10.89
N ARG A 150 5.39 -21.16 11.24
CA ARG A 150 5.21 -20.26 12.38
C ARG A 150 4.60 -18.90 12.04
N VAL A 151 4.79 -18.44 10.79
CA VAL A 151 4.32 -17.12 10.32
C VAL A 151 3.29 -17.31 9.22
N GLY A 152 3.60 -18.06 8.18
CA GLY A 152 2.72 -18.38 7.07
C GLY A 152 3.48 -18.44 5.75
N ASN A 153 2.83 -19.01 4.75
CA ASN A 153 3.35 -19.09 3.38
C ASN A 153 2.59 -18.09 2.49
N PRO A 154 3.25 -17.04 1.94
CA PRO A 154 2.59 -16.06 1.09
C PRO A 154 2.09 -16.64 -0.24
N ASP A 155 2.56 -17.84 -0.64
CA ASP A 155 2.13 -18.52 -1.86
C ASP A 155 0.98 -19.53 -1.60
N ASP A 156 0.58 -19.69 -0.32
CA ASP A 156 -0.60 -20.47 0.07
C ASP A 156 -1.81 -19.53 0.17
N PRO A 157 -2.87 -19.73 -0.65
CA PRO A 157 -4.07 -18.91 -0.59
C PRO A 157 -4.72 -18.85 0.80
N ALA A 158 -4.56 -19.90 1.61
CA ALA A 158 -5.09 -19.94 2.98
C ALA A 158 -4.36 -18.98 3.94
N ASP A 159 -3.08 -18.72 3.68
CA ASP A 159 -2.25 -17.80 4.48
C ASP A 159 -2.18 -16.38 3.90
N ALA A 160 -2.27 -16.24 2.56
CA ALA A 160 -1.98 -14.99 1.86
C ALA A 160 -2.80 -13.79 2.37
N GLN A 161 -4.12 -13.95 2.53
CA GLN A 161 -4.98 -12.87 3.03
C GLN A 161 -4.63 -12.50 4.48
N ARG A 162 -4.41 -13.48 5.35
CA ARG A 162 -4.02 -13.25 6.74
C ARG A 162 -2.68 -12.51 6.84
N LEU A 163 -1.69 -12.90 6.04
CA LEU A 163 -0.39 -12.22 5.99
C LEU A 163 -0.51 -10.77 5.54
N LYS A 164 -1.40 -10.50 4.59
CA LYS A 164 -1.72 -9.14 4.15
C LYS A 164 -2.37 -8.35 5.28
N ASP A 165 -3.38 -8.92 5.96
CA ASP A 165 -4.10 -8.28 7.06
C ASP A 165 -3.19 -8.00 8.26
N GLN A 166 -2.15 -8.80 8.44
CA GLN A 166 -1.14 -8.65 9.49
C GLN A 166 0.04 -7.74 9.09
N SER A 167 0.09 -7.24 7.86
CA SER A 167 1.19 -6.41 7.36
C SER A 167 0.83 -4.92 7.39
N PRO A 168 1.49 -4.08 8.20
CA PRO A 168 1.22 -2.65 8.34
C PRO A 168 1.16 -1.89 7.04
N LEU A 169 2.01 -2.27 6.07
CA LEU A 169 2.12 -1.64 4.76
C LEU A 169 0.77 -1.51 4.03
N TYR A 170 -0.11 -2.50 4.14
CA TYR A 170 -1.41 -2.51 3.46
C TYR A 170 -2.50 -1.73 4.22
N HIS A 171 -2.17 -1.20 5.40
CA HIS A 171 -3.10 -0.50 6.29
C HIS A 171 -2.58 0.86 6.75
N VAL A 172 -1.70 1.49 5.96
CA VAL A 172 -1.09 2.80 6.30
C VAL A 172 -2.11 3.91 6.50
N ASP A 173 -3.32 3.78 5.94
CA ASP A 173 -4.44 4.67 6.15
C ASP A 173 -4.94 4.71 7.60
N ARG A 174 -4.59 3.72 8.42
CA ARG A 174 -4.91 3.66 9.84
C ARG A 174 -3.89 4.39 10.72
N ILE A 175 -2.68 4.61 10.21
CA ILE A 175 -1.60 5.30 10.96
C ILE A 175 -1.97 6.79 11.10
N ARG A 176 -1.85 7.32 12.31
CA ARG A 176 -2.22 8.71 12.64
C ARG A 176 -1.15 9.46 13.41
N VAL A 177 -0.04 8.81 13.72
CA VAL A 177 1.02 9.35 14.57
C VAL A 177 2.34 9.41 13.81
N PRO A 178 3.24 10.33 14.19
CA PRO A 178 4.57 10.44 13.59
C PRO A 178 5.39 9.18 13.78
N LEU A 179 6.20 8.87 12.77
CA LEU A 179 7.12 7.73 12.77
C LEU A 179 8.54 8.17 12.46
N LEU A 180 9.50 7.58 13.16
CA LEU A 180 10.92 7.59 12.81
C LEU A 180 11.30 6.18 12.32
N ILE A 181 11.70 6.08 11.05
CA ILE A 181 12.15 4.85 10.41
C ILE A 181 13.67 4.87 10.29
N ILE A 182 14.33 3.78 10.67
CA ILE A 182 15.79 3.69 10.70
C ILE A 182 16.23 2.40 10.01
N GLN A 183 17.09 2.50 8.99
CA GLN A 183 17.50 1.38 8.15
C GLN A 183 18.98 1.40 7.80
N GLY A 184 19.61 0.24 7.76
CA GLY A 184 20.92 0.02 7.15
C GLY A 184 20.76 -0.45 5.70
N ALA A 185 21.42 0.23 4.77
CA ALA A 185 21.26 -0.05 3.33
C ALA A 185 21.76 -1.46 2.93
N ASN A 186 22.71 -2.01 3.70
CA ASN A 186 23.29 -3.34 3.43
C ASN A 186 22.66 -4.43 4.32
N ASP A 187 21.45 -4.21 4.83
CA ASP A 187 20.77 -5.19 5.68
C ASP A 187 20.46 -6.48 4.88
N PRO A 188 21.04 -7.65 5.27
CA PRO A 188 20.79 -8.90 4.57
C PRO A 188 19.53 -9.62 5.03
N ARG A 189 18.94 -9.22 6.18
CA ARG A 189 17.79 -9.89 6.81
C ARG A 189 16.47 -9.20 6.50
N VAL A 190 16.43 -7.89 6.75
CA VAL A 190 15.32 -7.00 6.45
C VAL A 190 15.81 -5.99 5.44
N LYS A 191 15.48 -6.22 4.18
CA LYS A 191 16.00 -5.41 3.07
C LYS A 191 15.59 -3.94 3.23
N GLN A 192 16.45 -3.01 2.76
CA GLN A 192 16.14 -1.58 2.69
C GLN A 192 14.75 -1.32 2.13
N GLN A 193 14.32 -2.13 1.17
CA GLN A 193 12.99 -2.05 0.55
C GLN A 193 11.85 -2.05 1.58
N GLU A 194 11.97 -2.76 2.71
CA GLU A 194 10.94 -2.79 3.75
C GLU A 194 10.71 -1.40 4.36
N SER A 195 11.77 -0.64 4.56
CA SER A 195 11.70 0.75 5.03
C SER A 195 11.27 1.71 3.93
N ASP A 196 11.85 1.58 2.72
CA ASP A 196 11.52 2.45 1.59
C ASP A 196 10.02 2.40 1.25
N GLN A 197 9.42 1.20 1.25
CA GLN A 197 8.01 1.03 0.89
C GLN A 197 7.06 1.68 1.92
N ILE A 198 7.33 1.56 3.22
CA ILE A 198 6.48 2.18 4.25
C ILE A 198 6.68 3.70 4.30
N VAL A 199 7.92 4.20 4.15
CA VAL A 199 8.22 5.63 4.08
C VAL A 199 7.51 6.26 2.89
N TYR A 200 7.60 5.64 1.71
CA TYR A 200 6.90 6.09 0.52
C TYR A 200 5.38 6.14 0.75
N ALA A 201 4.79 5.07 1.29
CA ALA A 201 3.36 4.99 1.52
C ALA A 201 2.87 6.06 2.51
N LEU A 202 3.61 6.30 3.59
CA LEU A 202 3.32 7.35 4.56
C LEU A 202 3.42 8.74 3.94
N TYR A 203 4.49 9.00 3.17
CA TYR A 203 4.69 10.28 2.50
C TYR A 203 3.56 10.59 1.50
N GLN A 204 3.15 9.61 0.68
CA GLN A 204 2.04 9.77 -0.28
C GLN A 204 0.70 10.13 0.41
N LYS A 205 0.55 9.74 1.67
CA LYS A 205 -0.64 10.05 2.48
C LYS A 205 -0.47 11.31 3.36
N ASN A 206 0.61 12.07 3.16
CA ASN A 206 0.97 13.25 3.96
C ASN A 206 1.05 12.96 5.47
N LEU A 207 1.44 11.74 5.84
CA LEU A 207 1.66 11.36 7.23
C LEU A 207 3.08 11.72 7.65
N PRO A 208 3.28 12.24 8.89
CA PRO A 208 4.60 12.63 9.36
C PRO A 208 5.54 11.42 9.47
N VAL A 209 6.60 11.40 8.69
CA VAL A 209 7.64 10.37 8.70
C VAL A 209 9.03 10.98 8.57
N GLU A 210 9.94 10.53 9.42
CA GLU A 210 11.37 10.82 9.35
C GLU A 210 12.10 9.53 8.97
N TYR A 211 13.13 9.63 8.13
CA TYR A 211 13.84 8.46 7.63
C TYR A 211 15.35 8.62 7.76
N LEU A 212 15.99 7.67 8.44
CA LEU A 212 17.44 7.53 8.50
C LEU A 212 17.88 6.29 7.74
N LEU A 213 18.74 6.47 6.75
CA LEU A 213 19.34 5.40 5.95
C LEU A 213 20.87 5.50 6.02
N ALA A 214 21.50 4.57 6.71
CA ALA A 214 22.96 4.50 6.76
C ALA A 214 23.49 3.59 5.63
N PRO A 215 24.24 4.13 4.63
CA PRO A 215 24.67 3.38 3.45
C PRO A 215 25.73 2.30 3.77
N ASP A 216 26.39 2.41 4.91
CA ASP A 216 27.48 1.58 5.39
C ASP A 216 27.09 0.65 6.55
N GLU A 217 25.79 0.51 6.85
CA GLU A 217 25.26 -0.35 7.90
C GLU A 217 24.41 -1.50 7.38
N GLY A 218 24.32 -2.56 8.18
CA GLY A 218 23.50 -3.75 7.94
C GLY A 218 22.29 -3.83 8.85
N HIS A 219 22.04 -5.04 9.43
CA HIS A 219 20.94 -5.30 10.36
C HIS A 219 21.22 -4.69 11.74
N GLY A 220 21.01 -3.39 11.84
CA GLY A 220 21.36 -2.54 12.98
C GLY A 220 22.66 -1.77 12.79
N PHE A 221 22.80 -0.66 13.52
CA PHE A 221 23.94 0.25 13.41
C PHE A 221 25.08 -0.20 14.34
N ARG A 222 26.21 -0.57 13.76
CA ARG A 222 27.40 -1.08 14.49
C ARG A 222 28.51 -0.06 14.60
N GLN A 223 28.71 0.77 13.56
CA GLN A 223 29.73 1.80 13.60
C GLN A 223 29.36 2.85 14.64
N TYR A 224 30.36 3.27 15.44
CA TYR A 224 30.16 4.23 16.52
C TYR A 224 29.44 5.50 16.07
N ILE A 225 29.90 6.10 14.97
CA ILE A 225 29.37 7.38 14.49
C ILE A 225 27.89 7.25 14.07
N ASN A 226 27.52 6.17 13.37
CA ASN A 226 26.16 5.90 12.94
C ASN A 226 25.25 5.63 14.14
N ARG A 227 25.74 4.82 15.08
CA ARG A 227 24.98 4.51 16.31
C ARG A 227 24.73 5.77 17.14
N MET A 228 25.73 6.66 17.27
CA MET A 228 25.52 7.92 17.99
C MET A 228 24.58 8.85 17.27
N ALA A 229 24.66 8.95 15.94
CA ALA A 229 23.72 9.74 15.13
C ALA A 229 22.28 9.19 15.27
N MET A 230 22.10 7.87 15.23
CA MET A 230 20.82 7.21 15.49
C MET A 230 20.27 7.55 16.88
N MET A 231 21.09 7.47 17.92
CA MET A 231 20.66 7.77 19.29
C MET A 231 20.25 9.23 19.46
N VAL A 232 20.95 10.18 18.82
CA VAL A 232 20.56 11.60 18.79
C VAL A 232 19.21 11.78 18.08
N ALA A 233 18.99 11.10 16.97
CA ALA A 233 17.71 11.17 16.25
C ALA A 233 16.56 10.64 17.10
N ILE A 234 16.74 9.49 17.75
CA ILE A 234 15.74 8.89 18.65
C ILE A 234 15.43 9.83 19.82
N GLU A 235 16.47 10.35 20.46
CA GLU A 235 16.31 11.32 21.56
C GLU A 235 15.50 12.54 21.16
N ASN A 236 15.88 13.17 20.04
CA ASN A 236 15.20 14.34 19.52
C ASN A 236 13.74 14.05 19.13
N PHE A 237 13.50 12.91 18.48
CA PHE A 237 12.18 12.50 18.06
C PHE A 237 11.25 12.26 19.27
N LEU A 238 11.69 11.45 20.23
CA LEU A 238 10.91 11.15 21.42
C LEU A 238 10.66 12.41 22.27
N ALA A 239 11.64 13.29 22.42
CA ALA A 239 11.46 14.53 23.18
C ALA A 239 10.44 15.46 22.56
N ARG A 240 10.39 15.57 21.23
CA ARG A 240 9.37 16.36 20.52
C ARG A 240 7.95 15.86 20.75
N HIS A 241 7.78 14.54 20.83
CA HIS A 241 6.46 13.91 20.86
C HIS A 241 5.99 13.52 22.27
N LEU A 242 6.92 13.24 23.19
CA LEU A 242 6.61 12.81 24.55
C LEU A 242 7.02 13.83 25.63
N GLY A 243 7.92 14.76 25.30
CA GLY A 243 8.49 15.69 26.25
C GLY A 243 9.47 14.97 27.19
N GLY A 244 10.69 14.77 26.82
CA GLY A 244 11.76 14.22 27.62
C GLY A 244 12.94 15.15 27.68
N ARG A 245 13.99 14.74 28.40
CA ARG A 245 15.23 15.49 28.42
C ARG A 245 16.01 15.31 27.14
N LEU A 246 16.64 16.37 26.68
CA LEU A 246 17.56 16.40 25.55
C LEU A 246 18.98 16.66 26.04
N GLN A 247 19.96 16.09 25.35
CA GLN A 247 21.33 16.58 25.44
C GLN A 247 21.45 17.89 24.69
N ALA A 248 21.88 18.95 25.38
CA ALA A 248 21.91 20.31 24.79
C ALA A 248 22.95 20.44 23.65
N GLU A 249 24.07 19.75 23.76
CA GLU A 249 25.17 19.83 22.78
C GLU A 249 25.42 18.48 22.15
N VAL A 250 25.43 18.46 20.83
CA VAL A 250 25.81 17.31 20.02
C VAL A 250 27.13 17.61 19.35
N ARG A 251 28.11 16.71 19.43
CA ARG A 251 29.40 16.85 18.74
C ARG A 251 29.16 17.06 17.25
N GLU A 252 29.89 18.00 16.66
CA GLU A 252 29.69 18.36 15.23
C GLU A 252 29.85 17.16 14.29
N GLU A 253 30.76 16.25 14.55
CA GLU A 253 30.96 15.02 13.77
C GLU A 253 29.69 14.14 13.75
N ILE A 254 28.97 14.04 14.89
CA ILE A 254 27.74 13.27 15.03
C ILE A 254 26.58 14.02 14.33
N ALA A 255 26.49 15.33 14.55
CA ALA A 255 25.48 16.17 13.91
C ALA A 255 25.62 16.16 12.37
N LYS A 256 26.87 16.23 11.88
CA LYS A 256 27.18 16.11 10.45
C LYS A 256 26.72 14.74 9.91
N ARG A 257 27.10 13.65 10.61
CA ARG A 257 26.71 12.30 10.19
C ARG A 257 25.19 12.10 10.20
N LEU A 258 24.48 12.64 11.18
CA LEU A 258 23.04 12.61 11.23
C LEU A 258 22.42 13.28 9.99
N ARG A 259 22.93 14.44 9.59
CA ARG A 259 22.48 15.12 8.36
C ARG A 259 22.72 14.27 7.10
N GLU A 260 23.89 13.60 7.03
CA GLU A 260 24.26 12.76 5.87
C GLU A 260 23.36 11.53 5.70
N ILE A 261 22.93 10.90 6.82
CA ILE A 261 22.09 9.70 6.77
C ILE A 261 20.59 10.01 6.84
N THR A 262 20.21 11.27 7.02
CA THR A 262 18.80 11.69 6.97
C THR A 262 18.34 11.77 5.53
N VAL A 263 17.32 11.01 5.18
CA VAL A 263 16.75 10.93 3.82
C VAL A 263 15.48 11.78 3.75
N ASN A 264 15.35 12.56 2.70
CA ASN A 264 14.10 13.25 2.41
C ASN A 264 13.07 12.22 1.91
N PRO A 265 11.95 12.00 2.61
CA PRO A 265 10.92 11.02 2.21
C PRO A 265 10.36 11.25 0.79
N ALA A 266 10.36 12.48 0.30
CA ALA A 266 9.93 12.82 -1.06
C ALA A 266 10.78 12.18 -2.17
N LEU A 267 12.02 11.80 -1.85
CA LEU A 267 12.96 11.20 -2.81
C LEU A 267 12.94 9.67 -2.77
N VAL A 268 12.23 9.06 -1.81
CA VAL A 268 12.15 7.62 -1.67
C VAL A 268 11.23 7.04 -2.76
N LYS A 269 11.73 6.04 -3.47
CA LYS A 269 10.98 5.33 -4.52
C LYS A 269 10.99 3.84 -4.20
N PRO A 270 9.85 3.22 -3.95
CA PRO A 270 9.77 1.78 -3.79
C PRO A 270 10.01 1.08 -5.13
N THR A 271 10.29 -0.21 -5.10
CA THR A 271 10.34 -1.03 -6.32
C THR A 271 8.98 -1.01 -7.03
N GLN A 272 8.96 -1.22 -8.35
CA GLN A 272 7.70 -1.23 -9.14
C GLN A 272 6.67 -2.25 -8.62
N GLU A 273 7.13 -3.42 -8.15
CA GLU A 273 6.26 -4.44 -7.54
C GLU A 273 5.54 -3.92 -6.29
N VAL A 274 6.25 -3.15 -5.47
CA VAL A 274 5.70 -2.56 -4.25
C VAL A 274 4.83 -1.35 -4.55
N ALA A 275 5.21 -0.52 -5.50
CA ALA A 275 4.37 0.60 -5.94
C ALA A 275 3.01 0.09 -6.47
N ALA A 276 3.01 -1.01 -7.22
CA ALA A 276 1.78 -1.67 -7.67
C ALA A 276 0.95 -2.26 -6.52
N ALA A 277 1.60 -2.83 -5.49
CA ALA A 277 0.92 -3.35 -4.30
C ALA A 277 0.38 -2.26 -3.37
N LEU A 278 1.05 -1.11 -3.32
CA LEU A 278 0.65 0.06 -2.53
C LEU A 278 -0.44 0.90 -3.20
N SER A 279 -0.63 0.76 -4.50
CA SER A 279 -1.80 1.29 -5.18
C SER A 279 -3.05 0.48 -4.80
N SER A 280 -3.26 0.25 -3.51
CA SER A 280 -4.51 -0.30 -2.99
C SER A 280 -5.60 0.78 -3.05
N ALA A 281 -5.95 1.18 -4.27
CA ALA A 281 -7.33 1.50 -4.52
C ALA A 281 -8.13 0.30 -4.01
N PRO A 282 -9.20 0.50 -3.22
CA PRO A 282 -10.10 -0.59 -2.86
C PRO A 282 -10.42 -1.34 -4.15
N PRO A 283 -10.56 -2.68 -4.12
CA PRO A 283 -10.75 -3.45 -5.34
C PRO A 283 -11.83 -2.80 -6.16
N LEU A 284 -11.45 -2.31 -7.35
CA LEU A 284 -12.40 -1.65 -8.24
C LEU A 284 -13.43 -2.70 -8.64
N THR A 285 -14.67 -2.47 -8.28
CA THR A 285 -15.79 -3.31 -8.71
C THR A 285 -16.72 -2.47 -9.60
N PRO A 286 -17.39 -3.06 -10.58
CA PRO A 286 -18.37 -2.31 -11.35
C PRO A 286 -19.49 -1.81 -10.43
N VAL A 287 -19.85 -0.54 -10.55
CA VAL A 287 -20.87 0.11 -9.70
C VAL A 287 -22.29 -0.44 -9.94
N LEU A 288 -22.43 -1.34 -10.89
CA LEU A 288 -23.71 -1.88 -11.34
C LEU A 288 -24.21 -3.01 -10.42
N SER A 289 -25.44 -2.89 -9.91
CA SER A 289 -26.12 -3.93 -9.15
C SER A 289 -26.97 -4.86 -10.03
N THR A 290 -27.38 -4.39 -11.21
CA THR A 290 -28.24 -5.11 -12.16
C THR A 290 -27.70 -4.92 -13.58
N SER A 291 -28.17 -5.74 -14.53
CA SER A 291 -27.85 -5.57 -15.95
C SER A 291 -28.20 -4.17 -16.43
N HIS A 292 -27.31 -3.58 -17.21
CA HIS A 292 -27.39 -2.18 -17.61
C HIS A 292 -27.05 -2.03 -19.11
N LYS A 293 -27.72 -1.12 -19.78
CA LYS A 293 -27.42 -0.72 -21.14
C LYS A 293 -27.26 0.79 -21.21
N SER A 294 -26.34 1.24 -22.04
CA SER A 294 -26.19 2.68 -22.32
C SER A 294 -25.74 2.92 -23.74
N ARG A 295 -26.17 4.04 -24.30
CA ARG A 295 -25.75 4.52 -25.62
C ARG A 295 -24.99 5.82 -25.46
N TRP A 296 -23.87 5.91 -26.18
CA TRP A 296 -22.96 7.04 -26.17
C TRP A 296 -22.86 7.65 -27.56
N LEU A 297 -22.83 8.98 -27.63
CA LEU A 297 -22.57 9.72 -28.86
C LEU A 297 -21.23 10.47 -28.69
N PHE A 298 -20.28 10.14 -29.54
CA PHE A 298 -18.97 10.78 -29.58
C PHE A 298 -18.85 11.75 -30.72
N THR A 299 -18.32 12.93 -30.47
CA THR A 299 -17.81 13.88 -31.45
C THR A 299 -16.29 13.79 -31.45
N ILE A 300 -15.70 13.54 -32.60
CA ILE A 300 -14.26 13.42 -32.79
C ILE A 300 -13.80 14.59 -33.67
N GLN A 301 -13.01 15.48 -33.07
CA GLN A 301 -12.44 16.63 -33.76
C GLN A 301 -11.00 16.31 -34.17
N MET A 302 -10.72 16.28 -35.44
CA MET A 302 -9.40 16.19 -36.05
C MET A 302 -8.95 17.57 -36.55
N THR A 303 -7.69 17.73 -36.91
CA THR A 303 -7.11 19.01 -37.33
C THR A 303 -7.89 19.66 -38.50
N THR A 304 -8.40 18.86 -39.43
CA THR A 304 -9.07 19.35 -40.65
C THR A 304 -10.48 18.85 -40.85
N SER A 305 -11.02 18.01 -39.96
CA SER A 305 -12.33 17.39 -40.10
C SER A 305 -12.96 17.04 -38.76
N GLN A 306 -14.27 16.83 -38.80
CA GLN A 306 -15.04 16.36 -37.66
C GLN A 306 -15.76 15.07 -38.05
N ALA A 307 -15.87 14.16 -37.09
CA ALA A 307 -16.57 12.90 -37.27
C ALA A 307 -17.39 12.56 -36.02
N THR A 308 -18.28 11.60 -36.18
CA THR A 308 -19.08 11.08 -35.07
C THR A 308 -18.89 9.57 -34.93
N ALA A 309 -19.03 9.09 -33.72
CA ALA A 309 -19.10 7.65 -33.41
C ALA A 309 -20.21 7.40 -32.40
N GLN A 310 -20.82 6.23 -32.49
CA GLN A 310 -21.75 5.75 -31.49
C GLN A 310 -21.19 4.51 -30.83
N ALA A 311 -21.29 4.43 -29.49
CA ALA A 311 -20.96 3.24 -28.76
C ALA A 311 -22.19 2.74 -27.97
N TYR A 312 -22.36 1.43 -28.00
CA TYR A 312 -23.40 0.74 -27.27
C TYR A 312 -22.70 -0.13 -26.21
N HIS A 313 -22.95 0.17 -24.93
CA HIS A 313 -22.43 -0.58 -23.80
C HIS A 313 -23.54 -1.43 -23.22
N GLN A 314 -23.26 -2.71 -23.02
CA GLN A 314 -24.17 -3.64 -22.39
C GLN A 314 -23.46 -4.40 -21.28
N TRP A 315 -24.05 -4.34 -20.08
CA TRP A 315 -23.64 -5.09 -18.91
C TRP A 315 -24.67 -6.16 -18.60
N GLU A 316 -24.24 -7.39 -18.51
CA GLU A 316 -25.07 -8.54 -18.17
C GLU A 316 -24.54 -9.21 -16.91
N LYS A 317 -25.40 -9.38 -15.91
CA LYS A 317 -25.08 -10.18 -14.75
C LYS A 317 -25.11 -11.66 -15.11
N THR A 318 -24.04 -12.38 -14.80
CA THR A 318 -23.91 -13.82 -15.05
C THR A 318 -23.87 -14.58 -13.72
N ALA A 319 -23.94 -15.91 -13.75
CA ALA A 319 -23.85 -16.73 -12.53
C ALA A 319 -22.50 -16.54 -11.79
N ASN A 320 -21.41 -16.19 -12.51
CA ASN A 320 -20.07 -16.11 -11.97
C ASN A 320 -19.45 -14.71 -11.98
N GLY A 321 -20.26 -13.66 -12.18
CA GLY A 321 -19.79 -12.28 -12.26
C GLY A 321 -20.54 -11.46 -13.29
N TRP A 322 -19.82 -10.83 -14.22
CA TRP A 322 -20.37 -9.92 -15.21
C TRP A 322 -19.81 -10.19 -16.61
N ARG A 323 -20.61 -9.86 -17.62
CA ARG A 323 -20.18 -9.71 -19.01
C ARG A 323 -20.43 -8.29 -19.47
N PHE A 324 -19.40 -7.62 -19.96
CA PHE A 324 -19.49 -6.34 -20.62
C PHE A 324 -19.30 -6.54 -22.12
N THR A 325 -20.14 -5.87 -22.92
CA THR A 325 -19.99 -5.83 -24.37
C THR A 325 -20.05 -4.37 -24.81
N GLU A 326 -19.10 -3.98 -25.65
CA GLU A 326 -19.09 -2.69 -26.32
C GLU A 326 -19.13 -2.89 -27.84
N GLU A 327 -20.02 -2.18 -28.51
CA GLU A 327 -20.02 -2.06 -29.96
C GLU A 327 -19.83 -0.59 -30.31
N VAL A 328 -18.79 -0.28 -31.10
CA VAL A 328 -18.54 1.08 -31.61
C VAL A 328 -18.72 1.11 -33.11
N GLN A 329 -19.50 2.07 -33.57
CA GLN A 329 -19.71 2.38 -34.98
C GLN A 329 -19.25 3.79 -35.26
N SER A 330 -18.26 3.97 -36.13
CA SER A 330 -17.72 5.28 -36.49
C SER A 330 -18.10 5.68 -37.92
N SER A 331 -18.39 6.96 -38.10
CA SER A 331 -18.58 7.54 -39.43
C SER A 331 -17.28 7.62 -40.25
N ILE A 332 -16.11 7.53 -39.57
CA ILE A 332 -14.82 7.45 -40.23
C ILE A 332 -14.55 6.01 -40.63
N ALA A 333 -14.23 5.78 -41.90
CA ALA A 333 -13.70 4.52 -42.44
C ALA A 333 -14.57 3.27 -42.22
N ARG A 334 -15.87 3.41 -41.92
CA ARG A 334 -16.78 2.28 -41.60
C ARG A 334 -16.19 1.30 -40.55
N LEU A 335 -15.45 1.83 -39.61
CA LEU A 335 -14.84 1.01 -38.56
C LEU A 335 -15.91 0.54 -37.59
N ARG A 336 -15.99 -0.76 -37.41
CA ARG A 336 -16.77 -1.40 -36.36
C ARG A 336 -15.82 -2.08 -35.40
N THR A 337 -15.93 -1.76 -34.15
CA THR A 337 -15.19 -2.41 -33.07
C THR A 337 -16.17 -3.15 -32.17
N GLN A 338 -15.82 -4.35 -31.77
CA GLN A 338 -16.57 -5.11 -30.80
C GLN A 338 -15.64 -5.62 -29.72
N ASP A 339 -15.93 -5.26 -28.48
CA ASP A 339 -15.22 -5.72 -27.28
C ASP A 339 -16.15 -6.55 -26.42
N THR A 340 -15.64 -7.65 -25.88
CA THR A 340 -16.33 -8.44 -24.87
C THR A 340 -15.37 -8.72 -23.72
N VAL A 341 -15.81 -8.44 -22.49
CA VAL A 341 -15.03 -8.68 -21.26
C VAL A 341 -15.85 -9.53 -20.32
N GLU A 342 -15.29 -10.63 -19.88
CA GLU A 342 -15.81 -11.44 -18.77
C GLU A 342 -15.09 -11.07 -17.49
N ILE A 343 -15.87 -10.81 -16.45
CA ILE A 343 -15.41 -10.23 -15.18
C ILE A 343 -15.90 -11.12 -14.05
N SER A 344 -15.06 -11.37 -13.06
CA SER A 344 -15.40 -12.14 -11.86
C SER A 344 -16.41 -11.40 -10.97
N SER A 345 -16.95 -12.09 -9.99
CA SER A 345 -17.78 -11.46 -8.93
C SER A 345 -16.99 -10.46 -8.08
N THR A 346 -15.66 -10.57 -8.04
CA THR A 346 -14.75 -9.64 -7.35
C THR A 346 -14.32 -8.45 -8.20
N GLY A 347 -14.77 -8.36 -9.47
CA GLY A 347 -14.47 -7.24 -10.35
C GLY A 347 -13.22 -7.43 -11.23
N GLU A 348 -12.53 -8.57 -11.15
CA GLU A 348 -11.33 -8.82 -11.95
C GLU A 348 -11.67 -9.38 -13.33
N MET A 349 -10.87 -9.01 -14.32
CA MET A 349 -10.99 -9.55 -15.66
C MET A 349 -10.67 -11.06 -15.68
N ARG A 350 -11.51 -11.83 -16.34
CA ARG A 350 -11.29 -13.25 -16.64
C ARG A 350 -10.93 -13.49 -18.10
N ARG A 351 -11.64 -12.79 -19.00
CA ARG A 351 -11.40 -12.86 -20.44
C ARG A 351 -11.60 -11.50 -21.07
N TYR A 352 -10.85 -11.24 -22.11
CA TYR A 352 -11.00 -10.08 -22.98
C TYR A 352 -10.92 -10.51 -24.43
N HIS A 353 -11.91 -10.14 -25.21
CA HIS A 353 -11.95 -10.35 -26.63
C HIS A 353 -12.24 -9.04 -27.36
N ARG A 354 -11.42 -8.69 -28.33
CA ARG A 354 -11.62 -7.53 -29.22
C ARG A 354 -11.49 -7.93 -30.66
N THR A 355 -12.42 -7.42 -31.51
CA THR A 355 -12.28 -7.44 -32.97
C THR A 355 -12.38 -6.03 -33.51
N GLN A 356 -11.40 -5.62 -34.29
CA GLN A 356 -11.35 -4.31 -34.93
C GLN A 356 -10.52 -4.39 -36.23
N ALA A 357 -11.12 -4.14 -37.42
CA ALA A 357 -10.42 -3.89 -38.67
C ALA A 357 -9.13 -4.70 -38.92
N GLY A 358 -9.21 -6.04 -38.83
CA GLY A 358 -8.04 -6.94 -39.04
C GLY A 358 -7.17 -7.17 -37.81
N VAL A 359 -7.55 -6.62 -36.66
CA VAL A 359 -6.91 -6.91 -35.36
C VAL A 359 -7.88 -7.73 -34.51
N THR A 360 -7.39 -8.83 -33.95
CA THR A 360 -8.12 -9.63 -32.97
C THR A 360 -7.25 -9.82 -31.73
N ILE A 361 -7.84 -9.61 -30.58
CA ILE A 361 -7.19 -9.78 -29.27
C ILE A 361 -7.99 -10.79 -28.47
N ASN A 362 -7.33 -11.81 -27.99
CA ASN A 362 -7.89 -12.81 -27.08
C ASN A 362 -6.98 -12.93 -25.87
N LEU A 363 -7.44 -12.52 -24.71
CA LEU A 363 -6.72 -12.65 -23.46
C LEU A 363 -7.57 -13.40 -22.44
N GLN A 364 -6.92 -14.16 -21.57
CA GLN A 364 -7.57 -14.83 -20.46
C GLN A 364 -6.64 -14.85 -19.24
N VAL A 365 -7.24 -14.82 -18.08
CA VAL A 365 -6.54 -15.01 -16.80
C VAL A 365 -6.75 -16.46 -16.38
N ASN A 366 -5.65 -17.20 -16.23
CA ASN A 366 -5.71 -18.59 -15.80
C ASN A 366 -5.76 -18.71 -14.25
N PRO A 367 -6.05 -19.92 -13.69
CA PRO A 367 -6.10 -20.13 -12.23
C PRO A 367 -4.80 -19.82 -11.49
N ASN A 368 -3.66 -19.81 -12.18
CA ASN A 368 -2.36 -19.45 -11.60
C ASN A 368 -2.08 -17.94 -11.65
N HIS A 369 -3.11 -17.11 -11.88
CA HIS A 369 -3.00 -15.66 -11.97
C HIS A 369 -2.03 -15.18 -13.05
N GLN A 370 -2.02 -15.87 -14.21
CA GLN A 370 -1.26 -15.48 -15.39
C GLN A 370 -2.22 -14.94 -16.45
N LEU A 371 -1.84 -13.83 -17.07
CA LEU A 371 -2.51 -13.30 -18.25
C LEU A 371 -1.89 -13.96 -19.49
N THR A 372 -2.69 -14.74 -20.22
CA THR A 372 -2.24 -15.46 -21.41
C THR A 372 -3.17 -15.17 -22.60
N GLY A 373 -2.66 -15.31 -23.81
CA GLY A 373 -3.50 -15.16 -25.00
C GLY A 373 -2.74 -14.83 -26.28
N THR A 374 -3.44 -14.22 -27.22
CA THR A 374 -2.90 -13.83 -28.52
C THR A 374 -3.41 -12.49 -28.98
N LEU A 375 -2.52 -11.72 -29.58
CA LEU A 375 -2.83 -10.55 -30.37
C LEU A 375 -2.56 -10.89 -31.84
N SER A 376 -3.58 -10.86 -32.68
CA SER A 376 -3.47 -11.12 -34.11
C SER A 376 -3.63 -9.81 -34.88
N ALA A 377 -2.65 -9.45 -35.68
CA ALA A 377 -2.68 -8.25 -36.53
C ALA A 377 -1.97 -8.53 -37.85
N MET A 378 -2.53 -8.06 -38.96
CA MET A 378 -1.95 -8.20 -40.29
C MET A 378 -1.57 -9.66 -40.66
N GLY A 379 -2.33 -10.63 -40.18
CA GLY A 379 -2.08 -12.06 -40.43
C GLY A 379 -0.99 -12.69 -39.58
N GLN A 380 -0.41 -11.95 -38.64
CA GLN A 380 0.58 -12.45 -37.68
C GLN A 380 -0.02 -12.59 -36.28
N ASN A 381 0.43 -13.60 -35.55
CA ASN A 381 0.02 -13.84 -34.16
C ASN A 381 1.17 -13.55 -33.22
N PHE A 382 0.90 -12.73 -32.22
CA PHE A 382 1.82 -12.38 -31.16
C PHE A 382 1.30 -13.00 -29.85
N PRO A 383 2.00 -13.97 -29.26
CA PRO A 383 1.59 -14.55 -27.99
C PRO A 383 1.75 -13.51 -26.87
N VAL A 384 0.82 -13.54 -25.95
CA VAL A 384 0.87 -12.77 -24.70
C VAL A 384 0.96 -13.77 -23.55
N GLU A 385 2.00 -13.67 -22.75
CA GLU A 385 2.16 -14.45 -21.52
C GLU A 385 2.80 -13.58 -20.46
N LYS A 386 2.06 -13.31 -19.39
CA LYS A 386 2.51 -12.46 -18.28
C LYS A 386 2.07 -13.06 -16.95
N SER A 387 3.03 -13.41 -16.11
CA SER A 387 2.76 -13.74 -14.71
C SER A 387 2.46 -12.46 -13.95
N VAL A 388 1.37 -12.48 -13.21
CA VAL A 388 0.92 -11.34 -12.39
C VAL A 388 0.98 -11.76 -10.93
N PRO A 389 1.57 -10.96 -10.05
CA PRO A 389 1.53 -11.26 -8.63
C PRO A 389 0.09 -11.51 -8.16
N PRO A 390 -0.17 -12.54 -7.32
CA PRO A 390 -1.53 -12.90 -6.90
C PRO A 390 -2.31 -11.75 -6.26
N GLU A 391 -1.63 -10.80 -5.64
CA GLU A 391 -2.20 -9.62 -4.99
C GLU A 391 -2.49 -8.47 -5.96
N THR A 392 -2.03 -8.53 -7.21
CA THR A 392 -2.25 -7.47 -8.20
C THR A 392 -3.55 -7.74 -8.95
N PRO A 393 -4.62 -6.97 -8.76
CA PRO A 393 -5.87 -7.18 -9.47
C PRO A 393 -5.69 -6.94 -10.97
N ILE A 394 -6.22 -7.84 -11.79
CA ILE A 394 -6.21 -7.67 -13.24
C ILE A 394 -7.51 -6.98 -13.65
N TYR A 395 -7.44 -5.66 -13.79
CA TYR A 395 -8.60 -4.85 -14.16
C TYR A 395 -8.97 -5.03 -15.64
N PRO A 396 -10.28 -4.90 -15.94
CA PRO A 396 -10.75 -4.97 -17.32
C PRO A 396 -10.17 -3.89 -18.21
N LEU A 397 -9.94 -4.23 -19.48
CA LEU A 397 -9.40 -3.35 -20.51
C LEU A 397 -10.49 -2.55 -21.21
N GLY A 398 -10.09 -1.51 -21.94
CA GLY A 398 -10.98 -0.71 -22.77
C GLY A 398 -11.92 0.20 -21.96
N SER A 399 -13.11 0.44 -22.47
CA SER A 399 -14.10 1.36 -21.90
C SER A 399 -14.73 0.85 -20.60
N THR A 400 -14.46 -0.38 -20.21
CA THR A 400 -14.96 -0.95 -18.94
C THR A 400 -14.44 -0.20 -17.72
N LEU A 401 -13.20 0.29 -17.76
CA LEU A 401 -12.57 0.97 -16.62
C LEU A 401 -13.39 2.17 -16.11
N ILE A 402 -14.02 2.93 -17.01
CA ILE A 402 -14.80 4.11 -16.61
C ILE A 402 -15.97 3.78 -15.68
N TYR A 403 -16.52 2.56 -15.75
CA TYR A 403 -17.60 2.09 -14.87
C TYR A 403 -17.11 1.63 -13.49
N TYR A 404 -15.79 1.51 -13.31
CA TYR A 404 -15.17 1.17 -12.04
C TYR A 404 -14.82 2.40 -11.21
N ILE A 405 -14.61 3.55 -11.87
CA ILE A 405 -14.19 4.79 -11.19
C ILE A 405 -15.19 5.21 -10.12
N GLY A 406 -16.48 5.01 -10.38
CA GLY A 406 -17.53 5.36 -9.43
C GLY A 406 -17.49 4.57 -8.12
N SER A 407 -16.80 3.42 -8.06
CA SER A 407 -16.60 2.64 -6.83
C SER A 407 -15.51 3.21 -5.92
N LEU A 408 -14.69 4.13 -6.43
CA LEU A 408 -13.67 4.81 -5.64
C LEU A 408 -14.32 5.79 -4.64
N PRO A 409 -13.66 6.08 -3.51
CA PRO A 409 -14.11 7.07 -2.53
C PRO A 409 -13.85 8.50 -3.04
N LEU A 410 -14.53 8.88 -4.14
CA LEU A 410 -14.33 10.15 -4.82
C LEU A 410 -14.60 11.32 -3.88
N SER A 411 -13.63 12.21 -3.75
CA SER A 411 -13.68 13.46 -3.00
C SER A 411 -12.74 14.48 -3.65
N ASP A 412 -12.88 15.76 -3.33
CA ASP A 412 -11.98 16.78 -3.88
C ASP A 412 -10.51 16.45 -3.59
N GLY A 413 -9.69 16.48 -4.63
CA GLY A 413 -8.26 16.18 -4.53
C GLY A 413 -7.92 14.70 -4.34
N TYR A 414 -8.89 13.78 -4.37
CA TYR A 414 -8.61 12.35 -4.30
C TYR A 414 -7.71 11.90 -5.46
N LYS A 415 -6.64 11.17 -5.13
CA LYS A 415 -5.69 10.62 -6.09
C LYS A 415 -5.42 9.15 -5.78
N THR A 416 -5.31 8.36 -6.83
CA THR A 416 -4.88 6.96 -6.74
C THR A 416 -4.24 6.52 -8.04
N GLU A 417 -3.62 5.36 -8.04
CA GLU A 417 -3.04 4.74 -9.22
C GLU A 417 -3.50 3.29 -9.30
N VAL A 418 -3.82 2.82 -10.49
CA VAL A 418 -4.21 1.43 -10.74
C VAL A 418 -3.36 0.83 -11.85
N PRO A 419 -2.88 -0.43 -11.69
CA PRO A 419 -2.18 -1.12 -12.75
C PRO A 419 -3.16 -1.58 -13.82
N LEU A 420 -2.94 -1.18 -15.08
CA LEU A 420 -3.71 -1.63 -16.21
C LEU A 420 -2.79 -2.31 -17.24
N PHE A 421 -3.20 -3.44 -17.79
CA PHE A 421 -2.41 -4.10 -18.82
C PHE A 421 -2.39 -3.28 -20.10
N SER A 422 -1.21 -2.87 -20.53
CA SER A 422 -0.98 -2.16 -21.79
C SER A 422 -0.76 -3.13 -22.94
N LEU A 423 -1.69 -3.16 -23.88
CA LEU A 423 -1.55 -3.98 -25.10
C LEU A 423 -0.32 -3.60 -25.93
N GLN A 424 0.07 -2.33 -25.90
CA GLN A 424 1.23 -1.83 -26.64
C GLN A 424 2.55 -2.28 -26.02
N LYS A 425 2.65 -2.25 -24.68
CA LYS A 425 3.84 -2.65 -23.94
C LYS A 425 3.89 -4.15 -23.64
N GLN A 426 2.76 -4.85 -23.78
CA GLN A 426 2.53 -6.22 -23.31
C GLN A 426 2.94 -6.39 -21.84
N ASP A 427 2.69 -5.34 -21.04
CA ASP A 427 3.00 -5.29 -19.61
C ASP A 427 2.00 -4.39 -18.86
N PHE A 428 2.00 -4.50 -17.52
CA PHE A 428 1.21 -3.60 -16.69
C PHE A 428 1.83 -2.21 -16.64
N ALA A 429 1.00 -1.20 -16.79
CA ALA A 429 1.39 0.20 -16.71
C ALA A 429 0.44 0.95 -15.76
N PRO A 430 0.97 1.89 -14.97
CA PRO A 430 0.15 2.67 -14.06
C PRO A 430 -0.81 3.59 -14.80
N VAL A 431 -2.05 3.64 -14.33
CA VAL A 431 -3.03 4.67 -14.68
C VAL A 431 -3.29 5.52 -13.47
N GLN A 432 -2.87 6.77 -13.53
CA GLN A 432 -3.15 7.74 -12.47
C GLN A 432 -4.59 8.23 -12.58
N ILE A 433 -5.30 8.21 -11.47
CA ILE A 433 -6.69 8.66 -11.33
C ILE A 433 -6.71 9.83 -10.35
N GLU A 434 -7.19 10.98 -10.78
CA GLU A 434 -7.25 12.19 -9.98
C GLU A 434 -8.61 12.86 -10.10
N VAL A 435 -9.26 13.19 -8.98
CA VAL A 435 -10.47 14.01 -8.94
C VAL A 435 -10.06 15.48 -9.04
N LEU A 436 -10.45 16.12 -10.13
CA LEU A 436 -10.17 17.54 -10.41
C LEU A 436 -11.14 18.50 -9.73
N GLY A 437 -12.27 17.99 -9.21
CA GLY A 437 -13.33 18.75 -8.58
C GLY A 437 -14.71 18.28 -9.00
N THR A 438 -15.71 19.13 -8.79
CA THR A 438 -17.11 18.88 -9.16
C THR A 438 -17.53 19.78 -10.31
N GLU A 439 -18.40 19.27 -11.18
CA GLU A 439 -18.95 20.01 -12.32
C GLU A 439 -20.35 19.49 -12.64
N ASP A 440 -21.31 20.42 -12.80
CA ASP A 440 -22.64 20.07 -13.28
C ASP A 440 -22.63 20.09 -14.81
N ILE A 441 -22.94 18.94 -15.43
CA ILE A 441 -22.96 18.79 -16.87
C ILE A 441 -24.40 18.62 -17.39
N ILE A 442 -24.66 19.10 -18.61
CA ILE A 442 -25.94 18.86 -19.27
C ILE A 442 -25.75 17.72 -20.27
N VAL A 443 -26.53 16.64 -20.09
CA VAL A 443 -26.50 15.46 -20.93
C VAL A 443 -27.94 15.01 -21.20
N ALA A 444 -28.28 14.83 -22.46
CA ALA A 444 -29.63 14.47 -22.92
C ALA A 444 -30.73 15.39 -22.30
N GLY A 445 -30.45 16.69 -22.18
CA GLY A 445 -31.38 17.69 -21.62
C GLY A 445 -31.56 17.66 -20.12
N ARG A 446 -30.73 16.89 -19.39
CA ARG A 446 -30.73 16.81 -17.92
C ARG A 446 -29.43 17.37 -17.36
N THR A 447 -29.53 18.11 -16.25
CA THR A 447 -28.36 18.52 -15.48
C THR A 447 -27.97 17.37 -14.55
N VAL A 448 -26.70 16.93 -14.61
CA VAL A 448 -26.16 15.84 -13.82
C VAL A 448 -24.98 16.36 -12.99
N PRO A 449 -25.07 16.36 -11.66
CA PRO A 449 -23.96 16.75 -10.80
C PRO A 449 -22.89 15.64 -10.81
N CYS A 450 -21.68 15.99 -11.21
CA CYS A 450 -20.61 15.01 -11.41
C CYS A 450 -19.33 15.34 -10.63
N TRP A 451 -18.57 14.29 -10.35
CA TRP A 451 -17.14 14.37 -10.13
C TRP A 451 -16.44 14.39 -11.49
N LYS A 452 -15.54 15.36 -11.69
CA LYS A 452 -14.66 15.41 -12.86
C LYS A 452 -13.38 14.69 -12.50
N VAL A 453 -13.12 13.56 -13.14
CA VAL A 453 -12.01 12.66 -12.83
C VAL A 453 -11.07 12.58 -14.03
N GLN A 454 -9.79 12.77 -13.82
CA GLN A 454 -8.74 12.60 -14.82
C GLN A 454 -8.09 11.22 -14.69
N LEU A 455 -7.96 10.55 -15.84
CA LEU A 455 -7.16 9.34 -15.99
C LEU A 455 -5.96 9.67 -16.86
N LYS A 456 -4.77 9.45 -16.34
CA LYS A 456 -3.51 9.73 -17.03
C LYS A 456 -2.68 8.48 -17.15
N THR A 457 -2.32 8.12 -18.36
CA THR A 457 -1.29 7.14 -18.68
C THR A 457 -0.07 7.87 -19.24
N GLU A 458 0.99 7.15 -19.56
CA GLU A 458 2.18 7.74 -20.21
C GLU A 458 1.86 8.48 -21.50
N ASN A 459 0.91 7.98 -22.30
CA ASN A 459 0.64 8.47 -23.66
C ASN A 459 -0.74 9.11 -23.84
N THR A 460 -1.62 9.02 -22.85
CA THR A 460 -3.00 9.53 -22.99
C THR A 460 -3.47 10.20 -21.71
N THR A 461 -4.27 11.24 -21.87
CA THR A 461 -5.02 11.86 -20.78
C THR A 461 -6.50 11.83 -21.18
N GLN A 462 -7.30 11.28 -20.28
CA GLN A 462 -8.76 11.22 -20.41
C GLN A 462 -9.40 11.92 -19.21
N GLN A 463 -10.58 12.49 -19.42
CA GLN A 463 -11.42 13.00 -18.33
C GLN A 463 -12.76 12.30 -18.40
N VAL A 464 -13.26 11.91 -17.25
CA VAL A 464 -14.54 11.23 -17.09
C VAL A 464 -15.37 11.98 -16.05
N TRP A 465 -16.64 12.21 -16.37
CA TRP A 465 -17.60 12.79 -15.44
C TRP A 465 -18.45 11.69 -14.84
N ILE A 466 -18.26 11.44 -13.56
CA ILE A 466 -18.96 10.42 -12.78
C ILE A 466 -20.06 11.07 -11.98
N SER A 467 -21.29 10.67 -12.19
CA SER A 467 -22.44 11.18 -11.44
C SER A 467 -22.27 10.98 -9.94
N ARG A 468 -22.61 12.00 -9.18
CA ARG A 468 -22.57 11.98 -7.70
C ARG A 468 -23.73 11.17 -7.11
N GLU A 469 -24.78 10.94 -7.89
CA GLU A 469 -26.01 10.23 -7.48
C GLU A 469 -25.88 8.71 -7.70
N ASP A 470 -25.74 8.28 -8.97
CA ASP A 470 -25.74 6.86 -9.34
C ASP A 470 -24.34 6.26 -9.55
N LYS A 471 -23.29 7.11 -9.43
CA LYS A 471 -21.87 6.73 -9.59
C LYS A 471 -21.51 6.22 -10.99
N LEU A 472 -22.36 6.42 -11.97
CA LEU A 472 -22.12 6.00 -13.35
C LEU A 472 -21.42 7.11 -14.17
N PRO A 473 -20.69 6.75 -15.23
CA PRO A 473 -20.11 7.73 -16.15
C PRO A 473 -21.18 8.33 -17.07
N TYR A 474 -21.12 9.65 -17.27
CA TYR A 474 -22.04 10.39 -18.15
C TYR A 474 -21.35 11.13 -19.28
N ARG A 475 -20.08 11.51 -19.12
CA ARG A 475 -19.28 12.17 -20.14
C ARG A 475 -17.86 11.64 -20.14
N LEU A 476 -17.26 11.52 -21.31
CA LEU A 476 -15.86 11.16 -21.52
C LEU A 476 -15.21 12.15 -22.49
N SER A 477 -14.05 12.67 -22.14
CA SER A 477 -13.19 13.45 -23.03
C SER A 477 -11.81 12.81 -23.09
N ALA A 478 -11.26 12.71 -24.30
CA ALA A 478 -9.92 12.17 -24.50
C ALA A 478 -9.17 12.93 -25.58
N GLN A 479 -7.84 12.98 -25.44
CA GLN A 479 -6.93 13.40 -26.51
C GLN A 479 -6.10 12.21 -26.95
N VAL A 480 -6.16 11.86 -28.22
CA VAL A 480 -5.49 10.71 -28.80
C VAL A 480 -4.87 11.11 -30.14
N MET A 481 -3.52 11.03 -30.26
CA MET A 481 -2.79 11.25 -31.51
C MET A 481 -3.19 12.50 -32.31
N GLY A 482 -3.40 13.64 -31.64
CA GLY A 482 -3.74 14.92 -32.30
C GLY A 482 -5.25 15.10 -32.61
N ALA A 483 -6.09 14.16 -32.23
CA ALA A 483 -7.54 14.31 -32.25
C ALA A 483 -8.08 14.49 -30.82
N SER A 484 -9.11 15.33 -30.66
CA SER A 484 -9.90 15.43 -29.45
C SER A 484 -11.24 14.70 -29.63
N MET A 485 -11.63 13.98 -28.59
CA MET A 485 -12.89 13.23 -28.54
C MET A 485 -13.70 13.68 -27.34
N LEU A 486 -14.97 13.93 -27.53
CA LEU A 486 -15.94 14.18 -26.47
C LEU A 486 -17.14 13.26 -26.71
N GLY A 487 -17.49 12.49 -25.71
CA GLY A 487 -18.63 11.57 -25.75
C GLY A 487 -19.58 11.81 -24.59
N ASP A 488 -20.87 11.86 -24.89
CA ASP A 488 -21.93 11.97 -23.89
C ASP A 488 -22.79 10.69 -23.92
N ARG A 489 -23.16 10.21 -22.74
CA ARG A 489 -24.14 9.14 -22.59
C ARG A 489 -25.52 9.71 -22.83
N ILE A 490 -26.20 9.21 -23.87
CA ILE A 490 -27.50 9.72 -24.32
C ILE A 490 -28.69 8.83 -23.91
N GLU A 491 -28.43 7.60 -23.46
CA GLU A 491 -29.39 6.63 -22.93
C GLU A 491 -28.82 5.79 -21.80
#